data_69f63b67b86e0d7972182b6626a04193
#
_entry.id   69f63b67b86e0d7972182b6626a04193
#
_cell.length_a   1.000
_cell.length_b   1.000
_cell.length_c   1.000
_cell.angle_alpha   90.00
_cell.angle_beta   90.00
_cell.angle_gamma   90.00
#
_symmetry.space_group_name_H-M   'P 1'
#
loop_
_entity.id
_entity.type
_entity.pdbx_description
1 polymer ?
#
loop_
_entity_poly.entity_id
_entity_poly.type
_entity_poly.pdbx_seq_one_letter_code
_entity_poly.pdbx_strand_id
1 'polypeptide(L)'
;MPENVFNRILSDETIAESIVIGGVGEPTAHPKFQEYSKRLAHENMELTSNAFMWSDETIQTMVKHYKRVIVSVDGLPQSFYAARGFEFEIMAGNVQKLIEAKKAAKTKTPVIHAMLVLSKDNIGDVRELIPLLKKTGFARFIVSNLLPQTEEDKDKINYTPYLDEKLRRFVHAWYPVASANGIPMKTPMTKFSAEHRCAFVENEAIFITADGYIAPCYRFAHDGQEFVFGRKKKVKAHYFGNILDNSLKEIWHQDDYIDFRFRNYASRYPSCIDCDYVECCDYITTSEADCRANEPSCADCLWSRELIECP
;
A
#
# COMPACT_ATOMS: atom_id res chain seq x y z
N MET A 1 -9.74 14.03 6.21
CA MET A 1 -8.98 14.60 7.35
C MET A 1 -9.55 15.97 7.67
N PRO A 2 -9.98 16.23 8.91
CA PRO A 2 -10.41 17.55 9.39
C PRO A 2 -9.26 18.58 9.38
N GLU A 3 -9.62 19.86 9.30
CA GLU A 3 -8.63 20.93 9.17
C GLU A 3 -7.75 21.11 10.44
N ASN A 4 -8.31 20.91 11.62
CA ASN A 4 -7.55 20.98 12.86
C ASN A 4 -6.43 19.91 12.92
N VAL A 5 -6.72 18.69 12.49
CA VAL A 5 -5.72 17.61 12.40
C VAL A 5 -4.64 17.98 11.37
N PHE A 6 -5.07 18.44 10.19
CA PHE A 6 -4.13 18.85 9.15
C PHE A 6 -3.23 20.01 9.61
N ASN A 7 -3.79 21.02 10.27
CA ASN A 7 -3.03 22.15 10.82
C ASN A 7 -2.02 21.68 11.88
N ARG A 8 -2.40 20.69 12.70
CA ARG A 8 -1.51 20.14 13.71
C ARG A 8 -0.34 19.38 13.08
N ILE A 9 -0.58 18.61 12.00
CA ILE A 9 0.50 17.96 11.22
C ILE A 9 1.47 19.02 10.66
N LEU A 10 0.96 20.09 10.07
CA LEU A 10 1.79 21.16 9.52
C LEU A 10 2.62 21.91 10.58
N SER A 11 2.13 21.99 11.81
CA SER A 11 2.83 22.66 12.90
C SER A 11 3.77 21.76 13.69
N ASP A 12 3.80 20.45 13.38
CA ASP A 12 4.74 19.55 14.03
C ASP A 12 6.16 19.78 13.51
N GLU A 13 7.12 19.84 14.41
CA GLU A 13 8.53 20.11 14.09
C GLU A 13 9.26 18.88 13.54
N THR A 14 8.59 17.72 13.46
CA THR A 14 9.17 16.49 12.96
C THR A 14 9.41 16.61 11.45
N ILE A 15 10.65 16.36 11.03
CA ILE A 15 11.03 16.37 9.62
C ILE A 15 10.85 14.95 9.06
N ALA A 16 9.91 14.79 8.15
CA ALA A 16 9.75 13.57 7.38
C ALA A 16 10.63 13.60 6.13
N GLU A 17 11.26 12.49 5.76
CA GLU A 17 12.00 12.38 4.48
C GLU A 17 11.06 12.27 3.28
N SER A 18 9.88 11.69 3.48
CA SER A 18 8.84 11.56 2.46
C SER A 18 7.45 11.55 3.08
N ILE A 19 6.47 11.97 2.30
CA ILE A 19 5.06 11.97 2.70
C ILE A 19 4.25 11.25 1.63
N VAL A 20 3.58 10.17 2.03
CA VAL A 20 2.67 9.44 1.15
C VAL A 20 1.24 9.82 1.47
N ILE A 21 0.54 10.34 0.48
CA ILE A 21 -0.90 10.64 0.55
C ILE A 21 -1.65 9.43 -0.03
N GLY A 22 -2.30 8.68 0.85
CA GLY A 22 -2.96 7.44 0.47
C GLY A 22 -3.71 6.84 1.66
N GLY A 23 -3.95 5.54 1.59
CA GLY A 23 -4.68 4.77 2.60
C GLY A 23 -6.03 4.28 2.09
N VAL A 24 -7.01 4.17 2.97
CA VAL A 24 -8.38 3.77 2.61
C VAL A 24 -9.11 4.95 1.98
N GLY A 25 -9.64 4.76 0.76
CA GLY A 25 -10.36 5.79 0.01
C GLY A 25 -9.52 6.40 -1.12
N GLU A 26 -10.05 7.48 -1.73
CA GLU A 26 -9.42 8.19 -2.84
C GLU A 26 -9.03 9.59 -2.41
N PRO A 27 -7.72 9.90 -2.29
CA PRO A 27 -7.27 11.21 -1.82
C PRO A 27 -7.74 12.38 -2.70
N THR A 28 -7.78 12.17 -4.02
CA THR A 28 -8.17 13.24 -4.98
C THR A 28 -9.65 13.60 -4.91
N ALA A 29 -10.48 12.78 -4.25
CA ALA A 29 -11.87 13.08 -3.96
C ALA A 29 -12.06 14.01 -2.74
N HIS A 30 -10.99 14.26 -1.96
CA HIS A 30 -11.10 15.15 -0.81
C HIS A 30 -11.32 16.60 -1.23
N PRO A 31 -12.34 17.33 -0.71
CA PRO A 31 -12.68 18.69 -1.17
C PRO A 31 -11.54 19.70 -1.07
N LYS A 32 -10.62 19.49 -0.12
CA LYS A 32 -9.44 20.35 0.10
C LYS A 32 -8.14 19.74 -0.41
N PHE A 33 -8.19 18.76 -1.33
CA PHE A 33 -6.99 18.08 -1.81
C PHE A 33 -5.93 19.06 -2.33
N GLN A 34 -6.33 20.02 -3.19
CA GLN A 34 -5.41 20.99 -3.78
C GLN A 34 -4.85 21.95 -2.73
N GLU A 35 -5.70 22.43 -1.82
CA GLU A 35 -5.29 23.32 -0.73
C GLU A 35 -4.29 22.61 0.20
N TYR A 36 -4.61 21.39 0.63
CA TYR A 36 -3.75 20.63 1.54
C TYR A 36 -2.43 20.24 0.89
N SER A 37 -2.44 19.79 -0.37
CA SER A 37 -1.22 19.49 -1.11
C SER A 37 -0.30 20.73 -1.24
N LYS A 38 -0.87 21.90 -1.52
CA LYS A 38 -0.11 23.15 -1.62
C LYS A 38 0.48 23.59 -0.28
N ARG A 39 -0.27 23.42 0.81
CA ARG A 39 0.18 23.81 2.16
C ARG A 39 1.23 22.84 2.73
N LEU A 40 1.11 21.55 2.41
CA LEU A 40 2.06 20.52 2.81
C LEU A 40 3.42 20.71 2.11
N ALA A 41 3.42 21.00 0.82
CA ALA A 41 4.56 21.44 -0.03
C ALA A 41 5.91 20.76 0.28
N HIS A 42 5.91 19.45 0.53
CA HIS A 42 7.11 18.69 0.85
C HIS A 42 7.82 18.23 -0.44
N GLU A 43 9.17 18.16 -0.43
CA GLU A 43 9.98 17.81 -1.61
C GLU A 43 9.70 16.39 -2.13
N ASN A 44 9.37 15.45 -1.24
CA ASN A 44 9.16 14.05 -1.55
C ASN A 44 7.70 13.64 -1.24
N MET A 45 6.74 14.28 -1.91
CA MET A 45 5.33 13.87 -1.81
C MET A 45 5.01 12.78 -2.83
N GLU A 46 4.31 11.76 -2.36
CA GLU A 46 3.81 10.66 -3.18
C GLU A 46 2.29 10.55 -3.02
N LEU A 47 1.62 10.15 -4.10
CA LEU A 47 0.17 9.98 -4.13
C LEU A 47 -0.18 8.58 -4.63
N THR A 48 -1.08 7.89 -3.94
CA THR A 48 -1.76 6.70 -4.47
C THR A 48 -3.18 7.09 -4.86
N SER A 49 -3.60 6.79 -6.10
CA SER A 49 -4.89 7.20 -6.64
C SER A 49 -5.43 6.17 -7.63
N ASN A 50 -6.77 6.11 -7.74
CA ASN A 50 -7.44 5.33 -8.79
C ASN A 50 -7.49 6.04 -10.15
N ALA A 51 -7.08 7.30 -10.21
CA ALA A 51 -7.09 8.16 -11.39
C ALA A 51 -8.48 8.35 -12.04
N PHE A 52 -9.57 8.20 -11.30
CA PHE A 52 -10.92 8.35 -11.82
C PHE A 52 -11.35 9.82 -11.94
N MET A 53 -11.22 10.59 -10.85
CA MET A 53 -11.77 11.97 -10.76
C MET A 53 -10.68 13.04 -10.81
N TRP A 54 -9.75 12.96 -11.77
CA TRP A 54 -8.72 13.99 -11.88
C TRP A 54 -9.21 15.19 -12.70
N SER A 55 -9.46 16.30 -12.04
CA SER A 55 -9.68 17.60 -12.69
C SER A 55 -8.35 18.19 -13.20
N ASP A 56 -8.44 19.17 -14.08
CA ASP A 56 -7.25 19.90 -14.54
C ASP A 56 -6.50 20.55 -13.37
N GLU A 57 -7.21 21.07 -12.37
CA GLU A 57 -6.61 21.61 -11.15
C GLU A 57 -5.88 20.54 -10.32
N THR A 58 -6.47 19.34 -10.18
CA THR A 58 -5.83 18.19 -9.55
C THR A 58 -4.54 17.81 -10.29
N ILE A 59 -4.57 17.76 -11.61
CA ILE A 59 -3.40 17.45 -12.46
C ILE A 59 -2.31 18.51 -12.27
N GLN A 60 -2.64 19.80 -12.29
CA GLN A 60 -1.68 20.88 -12.05
C GLN A 60 -1.08 20.80 -10.63
N THR A 61 -1.88 20.46 -9.65
CA THR A 61 -1.42 20.24 -8.27
C THR A 61 -0.41 19.12 -8.21
N MET A 62 -0.67 17.97 -8.87
CA MET A 62 0.25 16.85 -8.93
C MET A 62 1.57 17.23 -9.64
N VAL A 63 1.52 17.91 -10.77
CA VAL A 63 2.71 18.37 -11.50
C VAL A 63 3.60 19.27 -10.64
N LYS A 64 2.99 20.09 -9.81
CA LYS A 64 3.70 21.10 -9.02
C LYS A 64 4.27 20.55 -7.71
N HIS A 65 3.58 19.63 -7.06
CA HIS A 65 3.88 19.26 -5.66
C HIS A 65 4.29 17.80 -5.47
N TYR A 66 4.05 16.90 -6.44
CA TYR A 66 4.30 15.48 -6.24
C TYR A 66 5.53 15.00 -6.99
N LYS A 67 6.31 14.14 -6.35
CA LYS A 67 7.46 13.46 -6.94
C LYS A 67 7.04 12.17 -7.65
N ARG A 68 6.05 11.48 -7.09
CA ARG A 68 5.53 10.21 -7.59
C ARG A 68 4.01 10.15 -7.48
N VAL A 69 3.38 9.55 -8.50
CA VAL A 69 1.97 9.17 -8.46
C VAL A 69 1.87 7.69 -8.78
N ILE A 70 1.27 6.92 -7.89
CA ILE A 70 1.01 5.49 -8.05
C ILE A 70 -0.45 5.35 -8.42
N VAL A 71 -0.71 4.80 -9.61
CA VAL A 71 -2.06 4.60 -10.13
C VAL A 71 -2.43 3.12 -10.03
N SER A 72 -3.58 2.86 -9.46
CA SER A 72 -4.13 1.50 -9.36
C SER A 72 -4.63 1.03 -10.72
N VAL A 73 -4.11 -0.11 -11.21
CA VAL A 73 -4.46 -0.70 -12.51
C VAL A 73 -4.62 -2.20 -12.37
N ASP A 74 -5.84 -2.69 -12.13
CA ASP A 74 -6.10 -4.08 -11.72
C ASP A 74 -6.46 -5.02 -12.88
N GLY A 75 -5.93 -4.81 -14.06
CA GLY A 75 -6.05 -5.71 -15.18
C GLY A 75 -6.22 -5.03 -16.54
N LEU A 76 -6.50 -5.83 -17.56
CA LEU A 76 -6.95 -5.38 -18.89
C LEU A 76 -8.32 -4.69 -18.78
N PRO A 77 -8.79 -3.94 -19.79
CA PRO A 77 -10.02 -3.14 -19.70
C PRO A 77 -11.22 -3.85 -19.08
N GLN A 78 -11.45 -5.11 -19.41
CA GLN A 78 -12.57 -5.87 -18.87
C GLN A 78 -12.40 -6.20 -17.38
N SER A 79 -11.24 -6.73 -17.00
CA SER A 79 -10.92 -7.05 -15.59
C SER A 79 -10.80 -5.80 -14.75
N PHE A 80 -10.26 -4.72 -15.32
CA PHE A 80 -10.20 -3.41 -14.69
C PHE A 80 -11.61 -2.88 -14.36
N TYR A 81 -12.53 -2.92 -15.33
CA TYR A 81 -13.91 -2.50 -15.10
C TYR A 81 -14.59 -3.33 -14.00
N ALA A 82 -14.40 -4.66 -14.04
CA ALA A 82 -14.96 -5.55 -13.01
C ALA A 82 -14.42 -5.24 -11.60
N ALA A 83 -13.13 -4.87 -11.49
CA ALA A 83 -12.49 -4.58 -10.22
C ALA A 83 -12.74 -3.14 -9.71
N ARG A 84 -12.85 -2.16 -10.62
CA ARG A 84 -12.88 -0.72 -10.29
C ARG A 84 -14.22 -0.02 -10.51
N GLY A 85 -15.12 -0.62 -11.30
CA GLY A 85 -16.43 -0.08 -11.57
C GLY A 85 -16.47 1.11 -12.55
N PHE A 86 -15.37 1.39 -13.28
CA PHE A 86 -15.29 2.41 -14.32
C PHE A 86 -14.34 1.99 -15.44
N GLU A 87 -14.44 2.65 -16.60
CA GLU A 87 -13.70 2.31 -17.79
C GLU A 87 -12.20 2.57 -17.68
N PHE A 88 -11.38 1.65 -18.19
CA PHE A 88 -9.93 1.77 -18.26
C PHE A 88 -9.48 3.05 -19.00
N GLU A 89 -10.22 3.42 -20.04
CA GLU A 89 -9.97 4.59 -20.88
C GLU A 89 -10.05 5.90 -20.11
N ILE A 90 -10.87 5.99 -19.05
CA ILE A 90 -10.96 7.16 -18.18
C ILE A 90 -9.65 7.32 -17.40
N MET A 91 -9.18 6.25 -16.77
CA MET A 91 -7.91 6.23 -16.06
C MET A 91 -6.74 6.55 -17.01
N ALA A 92 -6.68 5.86 -18.15
CA ALA A 92 -5.61 6.05 -19.15
C ALA A 92 -5.61 7.48 -19.71
N GLY A 93 -6.79 8.04 -20.01
CA GLY A 93 -6.95 9.43 -20.45
C GLY A 93 -6.45 10.44 -19.42
N ASN A 94 -6.76 10.24 -18.14
CA ASN A 94 -6.28 11.10 -17.06
C ASN A 94 -4.75 11.00 -16.87
N VAL A 95 -4.17 9.80 -17.00
CA VAL A 95 -2.72 9.61 -17.01
C VAL A 95 -2.06 10.35 -18.20
N GLN A 96 -2.66 10.30 -19.40
CA GLN A 96 -2.17 11.05 -20.56
C GLN A 96 -2.20 12.57 -20.34
N LYS A 97 -3.30 13.10 -19.80
CA LYS A 97 -3.39 14.53 -19.42
C LYS A 97 -2.29 14.94 -18.43
N LEU A 98 -1.98 14.08 -17.43
CA LEU A 98 -0.90 14.34 -16.50
C LEU A 98 0.46 14.36 -17.22
N ILE A 99 0.70 13.46 -18.17
CA ILE A 99 1.93 13.41 -18.98
C ILE A 99 2.05 14.69 -19.84
N GLU A 100 0.98 15.14 -20.47
CA GLU A 100 0.94 16.37 -21.26
C GLU A 100 1.21 17.60 -20.40
N ALA A 101 0.58 17.69 -19.23
CA ALA A 101 0.81 18.78 -18.28
C ALA A 101 2.28 18.82 -17.80
N LYS A 102 2.89 17.67 -17.54
CA LYS A 102 4.33 17.58 -17.21
C LYS A 102 5.21 18.09 -18.35
N LYS A 103 4.90 17.70 -19.59
CA LYS A 103 5.64 18.18 -20.79
C LYS A 103 5.52 19.69 -20.94
N ALA A 104 4.31 20.24 -20.78
CA ALA A 104 4.07 21.68 -20.84
C ALA A 104 4.83 22.44 -19.74
N ALA A 105 4.89 21.89 -18.53
CA ALA A 105 5.65 22.43 -17.41
C ALA A 105 7.17 22.18 -17.50
N LYS A 106 7.64 21.43 -18.50
CA LYS A 106 9.05 21.05 -18.68
C LYS A 106 9.65 20.35 -17.45
N THR A 107 8.84 19.57 -16.74
CA THR A 107 9.27 18.79 -15.56
C THR A 107 9.31 17.29 -15.82
N LYS A 108 10.18 16.57 -15.09
CA LYS A 108 10.23 15.11 -15.07
C LYS A 108 9.31 14.49 -14.03
N THR A 109 8.83 15.27 -13.07
CA THR A 109 7.94 14.83 -11.97
C THR A 109 6.49 15.27 -12.21
N PRO A 110 5.54 14.54 -11.61
CA PRO A 110 5.70 13.27 -10.92
C PRO A 110 6.10 12.11 -11.85
N VAL A 111 6.84 11.14 -11.32
CA VAL A 111 7.02 9.85 -12.01
C VAL A 111 5.74 9.03 -11.79
N ILE A 112 5.21 8.42 -12.85
CA ILE A 112 3.91 7.71 -12.78
C ILE A 112 4.17 6.21 -12.78
N HIS A 113 3.76 5.54 -11.69
CA HIS A 113 3.84 4.08 -11.56
C HIS A 113 2.45 3.46 -11.67
N ALA A 114 2.36 2.30 -12.30
CA ALA A 114 1.18 1.45 -12.22
C ALA A 114 1.34 0.45 -11.06
N MET A 115 0.26 0.23 -10.31
CA MET A 115 0.19 -0.79 -9.27
C MET A 115 -1.02 -1.68 -9.51
N LEU A 116 -0.79 -3.00 -9.49
CA LEU A 116 -1.83 -4.03 -9.63
C LEU A 116 -1.89 -4.86 -8.36
N VAL A 117 -3.10 -5.08 -7.86
CA VAL A 117 -3.39 -6.07 -6.83
C VAL A 117 -3.74 -7.39 -7.52
N LEU A 118 -2.83 -8.36 -7.41
CA LEU A 118 -2.87 -9.64 -8.11
C LEU A 118 -3.82 -10.63 -7.45
N SER A 119 -4.80 -11.08 -8.19
CA SER A 119 -5.75 -12.13 -7.80
C SER A 119 -5.85 -13.22 -8.87
N LYS A 120 -6.59 -14.29 -8.58
CA LYS A 120 -6.92 -15.31 -9.60
C LYS A 120 -7.72 -14.73 -10.76
N ASP A 121 -8.44 -13.62 -10.53
CA ASP A 121 -9.30 -13.01 -11.55
C ASP A 121 -8.51 -12.25 -12.62
N ASN A 122 -7.29 -11.77 -12.29
CA ASN A 122 -6.48 -10.92 -13.18
C ASN A 122 -5.05 -11.41 -13.46
N ILE A 123 -4.61 -12.52 -12.87
CA ILE A 123 -3.25 -13.03 -13.08
C ILE A 123 -2.95 -13.35 -14.55
N GLY A 124 -3.95 -13.75 -15.32
CA GLY A 124 -3.84 -14.01 -16.76
C GLY A 124 -3.56 -12.75 -17.59
N ASP A 125 -3.99 -11.59 -17.12
CA ASP A 125 -3.89 -10.32 -17.84
C ASP A 125 -2.49 -9.72 -17.84
N VAL A 126 -1.68 -10.04 -16.83
CA VAL A 126 -0.43 -9.32 -16.53
C VAL A 126 0.50 -9.25 -17.74
N ARG A 127 0.64 -10.32 -18.50
CA ARG A 127 1.53 -10.39 -19.65
C ARG A 127 1.13 -9.39 -20.76
N GLU A 128 -0.16 -9.27 -21.04
CA GLU A 128 -0.72 -8.37 -22.06
C GLU A 128 -0.84 -6.93 -21.53
N LEU A 129 -1.01 -6.76 -20.22
CA LEU A 129 -1.09 -5.47 -19.58
C LEU A 129 0.26 -4.72 -19.66
N ILE A 130 1.41 -5.41 -19.57
CA ILE A 130 2.73 -4.79 -19.60
C ILE A 130 2.94 -3.85 -20.80
N PRO A 131 2.76 -4.26 -22.07
CA PRO A 131 2.90 -3.35 -23.22
C PRO A 131 1.85 -2.23 -23.21
N LEU A 132 0.65 -2.48 -22.73
CA LEU A 132 -0.41 -1.49 -22.61
C LEU A 132 -0.02 -0.39 -21.61
N LEU A 133 0.52 -0.74 -20.45
CA LEU A 133 1.03 0.21 -19.46
C LEU A 133 2.16 1.08 -20.03
N LYS A 134 3.09 0.45 -20.76
CA LYS A 134 4.16 1.22 -21.44
C LYS A 134 3.61 2.21 -22.44
N LYS A 135 2.65 1.79 -23.26
CA LYS A 135 1.98 2.66 -24.24
C LYS A 135 1.21 3.81 -23.55
N THR A 136 0.59 3.56 -22.41
CA THR A 136 -0.09 4.57 -21.59
C THR A 136 0.90 5.56 -20.96
N GLY A 137 2.18 5.22 -20.84
CA GLY A 137 3.24 6.10 -20.37
C GLY A 137 3.66 5.89 -18.92
N PHE A 138 3.32 4.76 -18.34
CA PHE A 138 3.82 4.39 -17.02
C PHE A 138 5.34 4.11 -17.05
N ALA A 139 6.03 4.59 -16.01
CA ALA A 139 7.48 4.44 -15.88
C ALA A 139 7.90 3.16 -15.17
N ARG A 140 7.00 2.58 -14.37
CA ARG A 140 7.23 1.35 -13.59
C ARG A 140 5.92 0.61 -13.37
N PHE A 141 6.01 -0.72 -13.28
CA PHE A 141 4.90 -1.57 -12.92
C PHE A 141 5.19 -2.32 -11.62
N ILE A 142 4.30 -2.18 -10.63
CA ILE A 142 4.38 -2.81 -9.32
C ILE A 142 3.20 -3.78 -9.22
N VAL A 143 3.48 -5.02 -8.89
CA VAL A 143 2.46 -6.05 -8.64
C VAL A 143 2.54 -6.47 -7.18
N SER A 144 1.46 -6.29 -6.44
CA SER A 144 1.28 -6.78 -5.07
C SER A 144 0.27 -7.92 -5.07
N ASN A 145 0.40 -8.88 -4.18
CA ASN A 145 -0.67 -9.87 -4.01
C ASN A 145 -1.91 -9.26 -3.35
N LEU A 146 -3.06 -9.87 -3.61
CA LEU A 146 -4.31 -9.56 -2.91
C LEU A 146 -4.20 -9.97 -1.44
N LEU A 147 -4.54 -9.07 -0.53
CA LEU A 147 -4.92 -9.40 0.84
C LEU A 147 -6.45 -9.50 0.90
N PRO A 148 -7.04 -10.69 1.02
CA PRO A 148 -8.49 -10.81 1.09
C PRO A 148 -9.03 -10.17 2.37
N GLN A 149 -10.08 -9.39 2.22
CA GLN A 149 -10.80 -8.73 3.33
C GLN A 149 -12.27 -9.13 3.40
N THR A 150 -12.75 -9.87 2.40
CA THR A 150 -14.13 -10.36 2.32
C THR A 150 -14.16 -11.88 2.17
N GLU A 151 -15.28 -12.52 2.51
CA GLU A 151 -15.49 -13.96 2.29
C GLU A 151 -15.42 -14.33 0.80
N GLU A 152 -15.81 -13.42 -0.09
CA GLU A 152 -15.79 -13.62 -1.53
C GLU A 152 -14.36 -13.65 -2.09
N ASP A 153 -13.44 -12.95 -1.44
CA ASP A 153 -12.06 -12.81 -1.92
C ASP A 153 -11.09 -13.83 -1.31
N LYS A 154 -11.48 -14.52 -0.24
CA LYS A 154 -10.58 -15.40 0.53
C LYS A 154 -9.90 -16.47 -0.31
N ASP A 155 -10.57 -16.96 -1.36
CA ASP A 155 -10.08 -18.03 -2.24
C ASP A 155 -9.43 -17.48 -3.53
N LYS A 156 -9.36 -16.15 -3.72
CA LYS A 156 -8.80 -15.51 -4.93
C LYS A 156 -7.30 -15.28 -4.87
N ILE A 157 -6.63 -15.68 -3.80
CA ILE A 157 -5.17 -15.55 -3.65
C ILE A 157 -4.42 -16.49 -4.60
N ASN A 158 -3.25 -16.03 -5.09
CA ASN A 158 -2.35 -16.82 -5.93
C ASN A 158 -1.15 -17.38 -5.17
N TYR A 159 -0.83 -16.82 -4.01
CA TYR A 159 0.30 -17.23 -3.18
C TYR A 159 -0.07 -18.36 -2.22
N THR A 160 0.94 -19.10 -1.81
CA THR A 160 0.82 -20.22 -0.86
C THR A 160 1.86 -20.07 0.26
N PRO A 161 1.68 -20.76 1.43
CA PRO A 161 2.71 -20.78 2.46
C PRO A 161 4.04 -21.35 1.97
N TYR A 162 3.98 -22.31 1.06
CA TYR A 162 5.14 -23.01 0.54
C TYR A 162 5.40 -22.72 -0.93
N LEU A 163 6.56 -23.17 -1.44
CA LEU A 163 6.94 -22.92 -2.82
C LEU A 163 6.05 -23.71 -3.80
N ASP A 164 5.37 -22.96 -4.67
CA ASP A 164 4.72 -23.47 -5.88
C ASP A 164 5.60 -23.14 -7.10
N GLU A 165 6.31 -24.14 -7.61
CA GLU A 165 7.21 -23.98 -8.77
C GLU A 165 6.49 -23.58 -10.05
N LYS A 166 5.23 -23.97 -10.23
CA LYS A 166 4.44 -23.60 -11.43
C LYS A 166 4.10 -22.12 -11.37
N LEU A 167 3.59 -21.65 -10.22
CA LEU A 167 3.30 -20.24 -9.99
C LEU A 167 4.56 -19.39 -10.11
N ARG A 168 5.67 -19.81 -9.51
CA ARG A 168 6.93 -19.10 -9.60
C ARG A 168 7.39 -18.92 -11.04
N ARG A 169 7.39 -19.98 -11.84
CA ARG A 169 7.77 -19.92 -13.27
C ARG A 169 6.80 -19.04 -14.06
N PHE A 170 5.52 -19.08 -13.76
CA PHE A 170 4.50 -18.26 -14.42
C PHE A 170 4.77 -16.77 -14.17
N VAL A 171 4.99 -16.37 -12.92
CA VAL A 171 5.32 -14.98 -12.55
C VAL A 171 6.66 -14.54 -13.14
N HIS A 172 7.69 -15.40 -13.10
CA HIS A 172 8.99 -15.09 -13.69
C HIS A 172 8.96 -14.89 -15.21
N ALA A 173 7.99 -15.49 -15.91
CA ALA A 173 7.83 -15.30 -17.36
C ALA A 173 7.38 -13.88 -17.75
N TRP A 174 6.99 -13.03 -16.80
CA TRP A 174 6.66 -11.62 -17.05
C TRP A 174 7.90 -10.75 -17.23
N TYR A 175 9.04 -11.06 -16.58
CA TYR A 175 10.26 -10.26 -16.63
C TYR A 175 10.82 -10.07 -18.06
N PRO A 176 10.94 -11.10 -18.92
CA PRO A 176 11.36 -10.89 -20.29
C PRO A 176 10.43 -9.95 -21.07
N VAL A 177 9.12 -10.03 -20.82
CA VAL A 177 8.13 -9.14 -21.48
C VAL A 177 8.30 -7.71 -20.99
N ALA A 178 8.46 -7.50 -19.69
CA ALA A 178 8.68 -6.19 -19.09
C ALA A 178 9.99 -5.56 -19.60
N SER A 179 11.08 -6.35 -19.66
CA SER A 179 12.37 -5.94 -20.18
C SER A 179 12.29 -5.55 -21.67
N ALA A 180 11.65 -6.36 -22.50
CA ALA A 180 11.46 -6.08 -23.93
C ALA A 180 10.66 -4.78 -24.18
N ASN A 181 9.75 -4.43 -23.27
CA ASN A 181 8.98 -3.19 -23.33
C ASN A 181 9.66 -2.02 -22.61
N GLY A 182 10.81 -2.21 -21.99
CA GLY A 182 11.54 -1.16 -21.26
C GLY A 182 10.73 -0.57 -20.10
N ILE A 183 9.99 -1.41 -19.38
CA ILE A 183 9.26 -1.03 -18.16
C ILE A 183 9.80 -1.84 -16.96
N PRO A 184 10.50 -1.20 -16.02
CA PRO A 184 10.90 -1.86 -14.78
C PRO A 184 9.69 -2.43 -14.05
N MET A 185 9.81 -3.68 -13.57
CA MET A 185 8.73 -4.38 -12.92
C MET A 185 9.18 -4.90 -11.54
N LYS A 186 8.30 -4.77 -10.55
CA LYS A 186 8.40 -5.47 -9.26
C LYS A 186 7.28 -6.48 -9.17
N THR A 187 7.60 -7.74 -8.91
CA THR A 187 6.62 -8.82 -8.73
C THR A 187 6.53 -9.21 -7.27
N PRO A 188 5.37 -9.68 -6.79
CA PRO A 188 5.23 -10.15 -5.44
C PRO A 188 5.95 -11.49 -5.25
N MET A 189 6.27 -11.82 -4.01
CA MET A 189 6.70 -13.17 -3.65
C MET A 189 5.54 -14.16 -3.84
N THR A 190 5.84 -15.35 -4.31
CA THR A 190 4.86 -16.44 -4.52
C THR A 190 4.76 -17.39 -3.35
N LYS A 191 5.69 -17.29 -2.40
CA LYS A 191 5.69 -17.92 -1.08
C LYS A 191 6.12 -16.91 -0.04
N PHE A 192 5.85 -17.15 1.23
CA PHE A 192 6.31 -16.24 2.28
C PHE A 192 7.84 -16.26 2.44
N SER A 193 8.41 -15.12 2.78
CA SER A 193 9.81 -15.02 3.19
C SER A 193 10.00 -15.62 4.58
N ALA A 194 11.11 -16.34 4.78
CA ALA A 194 11.46 -16.86 6.10
C ALA A 194 11.76 -15.73 7.10
N GLU A 195 12.32 -14.63 6.63
CA GLU A 195 12.58 -13.44 7.43
C GLU A 195 11.27 -12.67 7.70
N HIS A 196 11.16 -12.15 8.91
CA HIS A 196 10.11 -11.23 9.29
C HIS A 196 10.66 -9.80 9.21
N ARG A 197 10.36 -9.08 8.12
CA ARG A 197 10.84 -7.72 7.87
C ARG A 197 9.67 -6.76 7.73
N CYS A 198 9.63 -5.74 8.56
CA CYS A 198 8.57 -4.74 8.52
C CYS A 198 9.07 -3.46 7.83
N ALA A 199 8.58 -3.19 6.62
CA ALA A 199 8.96 -1.99 5.87
C ALA A 199 8.64 -0.68 6.63
N PHE A 200 7.55 -0.64 7.40
CA PHE A 200 7.25 0.53 8.23
C PHE A 200 8.30 0.77 9.32
N VAL A 201 8.75 -0.28 9.99
CA VAL A 201 9.77 -0.16 11.04
C VAL A 201 11.15 0.14 10.45
N GLU A 202 11.51 -0.51 9.34
CA GLU A 202 12.81 -0.31 8.68
C GLU A 202 12.96 1.08 8.05
N ASN A 203 11.86 1.65 7.55
CA ASN A 203 11.84 3.00 6.98
C ASN A 203 11.43 4.07 7.99
N GLU A 204 11.36 3.74 9.28
CA GLU A 204 10.95 4.66 10.36
C GLU A 204 9.61 5.36 10.04
N ALA A 205 8.69 4.64 9.40
CA ALA A 205 7.43 5.18 8.94
C ALA A 205 6.32 5.06 10.00
N ILE A 206 5.39 6.00 9.96
CA ILE A 206 4.15 6.02 10.76
C ILE A 206 2.96 6.20 9.84
N PHE A 207 1.78 5.83 10.33
CA PHE A 207 0.52 6.12 9.66
C PHE A 207 -0.33 7.07 10.51
N ILE A 208 -0.71 8.21 9.94
CA ILE A 208 -1.60 9.18 10.61
C ILE A 208 -3.00 9.03 10.01
N THR A 209 -3.97 8.63 10.83
CA THR A 209 -5.36 8.50 10.40
C THR A 209 -5.99 9.87 10.13
N ALA A 210 -7.16 9.88 9.48
CA ALA A 210 -7.90 11.13 9.24
C ALA A 210 -8.24 11.88 10.55
N ASP A 211 -8.42 11.16 11.65
CA ASP A 211 -8.76 11.71 12.96
C ASP A 211 -7.53 12.03 13.84
N GLY A 212 -6.32 11.88 13.27
CA GLY A 212 -5.07 12.24 13.94
C GLY A 212 -4.45 11.15 14.81
N TYR A 213 -5.03 9.94 14.84
CA TYR A 213 -4.41 8.82 15.55
C TYR A 213 -3.16 8.33 14.84
N ILE A 214 -2.14 7.99 15.63
CA ILE A 214 -0.87 7.46 15.14
C ILE A 214 -0.89 5.95 15.23
N ALA A 215 -1.03 5.30 14.07
CA ALA A 215 -0.95 3.85 13.95
C ALA A 215 0.44 3.41 13.46
N PRO A 216 0.92 2.22 13.84
CA PRO A 216 2.24 1.73 13.40
C PRO A 216 2.31 1.43 11.91
N CYS A 217 1.18 1.15 11.26
CA CYS A 217 1.10 0.87 9.81
C CYS A 217 -0.36 0.87 9.32
N TYR A 218 -0.58 0.65 8.02
CA TYR A 218 -1.93 0.55 7.42
C TYR A 218 -2.81 -0.51 8.07
N ARG A 219 -2.23 -1.68 8.40
CA ARG A 219 -2.98 -2.80 8.96
C ARG A 219 -3.69 -2.44 10.24
N PHE A 220 -3.04 -1.61 11.08
CA PHE A 220 -3.57 -1.21 12.38
C PHE A 220 -4.25 0.16 12.40
N ALA A 221 -4.45 0.76 11.23
CA ALA A 221 -5.08 2.09 11.15
C ALA A 221 -6.59 2.08 11.45
N HIS A 222 -7.27 0.96 11.19
CA HIS A 222 -8.72 0.82 11.34
C HIS A 222 -9.10 -0.59 11.77
N ASP A 223 -10.22 -0.73 12.48
CA ASP A 223 -10.85 -2.02 12.71
C ASP A 223 -11.27 -2.64 11.37
N GLY A 224 -11.06 -3.95 11.23
CA GLY A 224 -11.41 -4.65 10.00
C GLY A 224 -11.30 -6.16 10.13
N GLN A 225 -11.23 -6.81 8.98
CA GLN A 225 -10.96 -8.24 8.89
C GLN A 225 -10.03 -8.52 7.72
N GLU A 226 -9.30 -9.60 7.81
CA GLU A 226 -8.46 -10.14 6.77
C GLU A 226 -8.53 -11.67 6.76
N PHE A 227 -8.11 -12.27 5.63
CA PHE A 227 -8.01 -13.73 5.53
C PHE A 227 -6.55 -14.10 5.24
N VAL A 228 -5.95 -14.80 6.19
CA VAL A 228 -4.57 -15.28 6.08
C VAL A 228 -4.62 -16.76 5.68
N PHE A 229 -4.34 -17.05 4.43
CA PHE A 229 -4.47 -18.41 3.84
C PHE A 229 -5.84 -19.06 4.12
N GLY A 230 -6.92 -18.29 3.90
CA GLY A 230 -8.29 -18.73 4.11
C GLY A 230 -8.82 -18.65 5.54
N ARG A 231 -7.95 -18.41 6.53
CA ARG A 231 -8.36 -18.23 7.94
C ARG A 231 -8.79 -16.80 8.20
N LYS A 232 -10.00 -16.64 8.69
CA LYS A 232 -10.57 -15.33 9.05
C LYS A 232 -9.91 -14.78 10.31
N LYS A 233 -9.48 -13.52 10.25
CA LYS A 233 -8.89 -12.78 11.35
C LYS A 233 -9.56 -11.43 11.52
N LYS A 234 -9.93 -11.07 12.73
CA LYS A 234 -10.34 -9.70 13.09
C LYS A 234 -9.09 -8.86 13.31
N VAL A 235 -8.97 -7.77 12.58
CA VAL A 235 -7.92 -6.79 12.80
C VAL A 235 -8.48 -5.69 13.68
N LYS A 236 -7.82 -5.45 14.81
CA LYS A 236 -8.13 -4.35 15.72
C LYS A 236 -7.19 -3.19 15.45
N ALA A 237 -7.75 -2.00 15.34
CA ALA A 237 -6.96 -0.78 15.28
C ALA A 237 -6.08 -0.67 16.53
N HIS A 238 -4.85 -0.19 16.34
CA HIS A 238 -3.92 0.04 17.44
C HIS A 238 -3.23 1.38 17.25
N TYR A 239 -3.30 2.22 18.28
CA TYR A 239 -2.78 3.58 18.24
C TYR A 239 -1.83 3.84 19.39
N PHE A 240 -0.72 4.50 19.11
CA PHE A 240 0.25 4.93 20.12
C PHE A 240 -0.01 6.36 20.63
N GLY A 241 -1.04 7.02 20.14
CA GLY A 241 -1.43 8.36 20.56
C GLY A 241 -2.22 9.08 19.49
N ASN A 242 -2.51 10.36 19.75
CA ASN A 242 -3.15 11.25 18.80
C ASN A 242 -2.31 12.53 18.68
N ILE A 243 -2.09 12.99 17.44
CA ILE A 243 -1.29 14.19 17.17
C ILE A 243 -1.92 15.47 17.74
N LEU A 244 -3.22 15.46 18.05
CA LEU A 244 -3.88 16.59 18.70
C LEU A 244 -3.48 16.73 20.17
N ASP A 245 -3.06 15.64 20.80
CA ASP A 245 -2.70 15.61 22.23
C ASP A 245 -1.18 15.73 22.45
N ASN A 246 -0.39 15.06 21.61
CA ASN A 246 1.06 14.98 21.72
C ASN A 246 1.74 15.28 20.38
N SER A 247 3.00 15.70 20.38
CA SER A 247 3.80 15.81 19.16
C SER A 247 4.16 14.43 18.60
N LEU A 248 4.47 14.36 17.30
CA LEU A 248 4.95 13.11 16.68
C LEU A 248 6.22 12.60 17.37
N LYS A 249 7.10 13.52 17.78
CA LYS A 249 8.33 13.19 18.49
C LYS A 249 8.05 12.54 19.86
N GLU A 250 7.11 13.08 20.63
CA GLU A 250 6.72 12.51 21.94
C GLU A 250 6.13 11.10 21.75
N ILE A 251 5.17 10.95 20.80
CA ILE A 251 4.55 9.64 20.52
C ILE A 251 5.61 8.62 20.04
N TRP A 252 6.52 9.03 19.16
CA TRP A 252 7.58 8.16 18.65
C TRP A 252 8.50 7.62 19.72
N HIS A 253 8.72 8.37 20.82
CA HIS A 253 9.61 8.00 21.92
C HIS A 253 8.89 7.41 23.14
N GLN A 254 7.59 7.11 23.05
CA GLN A 254 6.89 6.36 24.09
C GLN A 254 7.42 4.94 24.21
N ASP A 255 7.52 4.42 25.40
CA ASP A 255 8.13 3.11 25.70
C ASP A 255 7.43 1.97 24.97
N ASP A 256 6.11 2.00 24.89
CA ASP A 256 5.29 0.99 24.21
C ASP A 256 5.52 1.00 22.68
N TYR A 257 5.67 2.20 22.08
CA TYR A 257 5.97 2.30 20.65
C TYR A 257 7.43 1.91 20.33
N ILE A 258 8.37 2.25 21.20
CA ILE A 258 9.77 1.78 21.10
C ILE A 258 9.81 0.26 21.17
N ASP A 259 9.12 -0.35 22.15
CA ASP A 259 9.06 -1.78 22.32
C ASP A 259 8.41 -2.48 21.12
N PHE A 260 7.32 -1.93 20.56
CA PHE A 260 6.71 -2.45 19.33
C PHE A 260 7.71 -2.47 18.16
N ARG A 261 8.44 -1.38 17.93
CA ARG A 261 9.47 -1.31 16.86
C ARG A 261 10.60 -2.28 17.11
N PHE A 262 11.08 -2.37 18.36
CA PHE A 262 12.12 -3.31 18.75
C PHE A 262 11.70 -4.76 18.51
N ARG A 263 10.46 -5.14 18.89
CA ARG A 263 9.94 -6.51 18.66
C ARG A 263 9.88 -6.86 17.18
N ASN A 264 9.50 -5.92 16.31
CA ASN A 264 9.53 -6.10 14.86
C ASN A 264 10.97 -6.24 14.34
N TYR A 265 11.84 -5.31 14.70
CA TYR A 265 13.24 -5.31 14.26
C TYR A 265 14.00 -6.58 14.72
N ALA A 266 13.76 -7.01 15.94
CA ALA A 266 14.40 -8.19 16.53
C ALA A 266 13.67 -9.51 16.20
N SER A 267 12.68 -9.51 15.33
CA SER A 267 11.89 -10.71 14.92
C SER A 267 11.32 -11.48 16.12
N ARG A 268 10.74 -10.79 17.11
CA ARG A 268 10.24 -11.40 18.35
C ARG A 268 8.86 -12.05 18.21
N TYR A 269 8.17 -11.84 17.10
CA TYR A 269 6.88 -12.46 16.85
C TYR A 269 6.99 -13.95 16.53
N PRO A 270 6.00 -14.78 16.93
CA PRO A 270 5.95 -16.17 16.47
C PRO A 270 5.66 -16.23 14.97
N SER A 271 6.01 -17.32 14.31
CA SER A 271 5.63 -17.57 12.93
C SER A 271 4.31 -18.34 12.90
N CYS A 272 3.18 -17.63 12.85
CA CYS A 272 1.87 -18.28 12.82
C CYS A 272 1.52 -18.89 11.46
N ILE A 273 2.19 -18.46 10.38
CA ILE A 273 1.92 -18.94 9.02
C ILE A 273 2.29 -20.42 8.86
N ASP A 274 3.38 -20.86 9.47
CA ASP A 274 3.94 -22.22 9.42
C ASP A 274 3.96 -22.92 10.78
N CYS A 275 3.09 -22.50 11.69
CA CYS A 275 2.94 -23.12 13.00
C CYS A 275 2.10 -24.40 12.92
N ASP A 276 2.61 -25.51 13.46
CA ASP A 276 1.90 -26.81 13.49
C ASP A 276 0.56 -26.75 14.23
N TYR A 277 0.40 -25.79 15.14
CA TYR A 277 -0.82 -25.64 15.96
C TYR A 277 -1.78 -24.57 15.41
N VAL A 278 -1.54 -24.02 14.23
CA VAL A 278 -2.31 -22.88 13.69
C VAL A 278 -3.81 -23.15 13.63
N GLU A 279 -4.23 -24.37 13.26
CA GLU A 279 -5.65 -24.70 13.08
C GLU A 279 -6.45 -24.83 14.41
N CYS A 280 -5.77 -24.90 15.54
CA CYS A 280 -6.41 -24.98 16.87
C CYS A 280 -6.00 -23.82 17.79
N CYS A 281 -5.44 -22.75 17.25
CA CYS A 281 -4.92 -21.64 18.02
C CYS A 281 -5.90 -20.45 18.03
N ASP A 282 -6.39 -20.04 19.19
CA ASP A 282 -7.30 -18.89 19.32
C ASP A 282 -6.61 -17.55 19.02
N TYR A 283 -5.30 -17.44 19.25
CA TYR A 283 -4.54 -16.20 18.98
C TYR A 283 -4.54 -15.76 17.52
N ILE A 284 -4.75 -16.67 16.57
CA ILE A 284 -4.80 -16.31 15.15
C ILE A 284 -6.10 -15.61 14.75
N THR A 285 -7.13 -15.64 15.60
CA THR A 285 -8.46 -15.10 15.27
C THR A 285 -8.53 -13.58 15.36
N THR A 286 -7.59 -12.97 16.10
CA THR A 286 -7.49 -11.50 16.25
C THR A 286 -6.05 -11.01 16.11
N SER A 287 -5.88 -9.70 15.87
CA SER A 287 -4.57 -9.05 15.86
C SER A 287 -4.16 -8.47 17.21
N GLU A 288 -4.94 -8.71 18.28
CA GLU A 288 -4.74 -8.06 19.59
C GLU A 288 -3.49 -8.58 20.28
N ALA A 289 -3.34 -9.90 20.34
CA ALA A 289 -2.19 -10.52 20.98
C ALA A 289 -1.73 -11.79 20.25
N ASP A 290 -0.55 -12.31 20.58
CA ASP A 290 -0.06 -13.62 20.16
C ASP A 290 0.39 -14.49 21.35
N CYS A 291 0.79 -15.72 21.08
CA CYS A 291 1.19 -16.69 22.12
C CYS A 291 2.48 -16.32 22.87
N ARG A 292 3.19 -15.26 22.46
CA ARG A 292 4.34 -14.69 23.16
C ARG A 292 4.00 -13.37 23.87
N ALA A 293 2.70 -13.08 24.03
CA ALA A 293 2.19 -11.86 24.64
C ALA A 293 2.66 -10.57 23.96
N ASN A 294 2.89 -10.60 22.62
CA ASN A 294 3.08 -9.37 21.88
C ASN A 294 1.73 -8.72 21.59
N GLU A 295 1.59 -7.45 21.89
CA GLU A 295 0.42 -6.60 21.65
C GLU A 295 0.86 -5.29 20.99
N PRO A 296 0.32 -4.95 19.78
CA PRO A 296 -0.48 -5.80 18.88
C PRO A 296 0.37 -6.89 18.23
N SER A 297 -0.29 -7.93 17.70
CA SER A 297 0.40 -9.05 17.06
C SER A 297 0.68 -8.82 15.57
N CYS A 298 1.94 -8.96 15.16
CA CYS A 298 2.38 -9.03 13.77
C CYS A 298 2.73 -10.45 13.31
N ALA A 299 2.40 -11.48 14.08
CA ALA A 299 2.87 -12.86 13.92
C ALA A 299 2.53 -13.51 12.58
N ASP A 300 1.41 -13.13 11.96
CA ASP A 300 0.94 -13.62 10.65
C ASP A 300 0.81 -12.49 9.61
N CYS A 301 1.53 -11.40 9.81
CA CYS A 301 1.51 -10.25 8.93
C CYS A 301 2.10 -10.60 7.55
N LEU A 302 1.28 -10.54 6.49
CA LEU A 302 1.70 -10.89 5.13
C LEU A 302 2.65 -9.86 4.51
N TRP A 303 2.60 -8.59 4.95
CA TRP A 303 3.57 -7.56 4.55
C TRP A 303 4.98 -7.87 5.07
N SER A 304 5.09 -8.26 6.33
CA SER A 304 6.39 -8.59 6.93
C SER A 304 7.00 -9.88 6.37
N ARG A 305 6.21 -10.66 5.63
CA ARG A 305 6.64 -11.87 4.93
C ARG A 305 6.80 -11.67 3.42
N GLU A 306 6.79 -10.41 2.96
CA GLU A 306 6.99 -10.00 1.56
C GLU A 306 5.95 -10.55 0.57
N LEU A 307 4.81 -11.06 1.07
CA LEU A 307 3.70 -11.48 0.22
C LEU A 307 2.88 -10.29 -0.27
N ILE A 308 2.72 -9.28 0.55
CA ILE A 308 2.00 -8.04 0.21
C ILE A 308 3.02 -6.90 0.14
N GLU A 309 2.97 -6.11 -0.93
CA GLU A 309 3.80 -4.93 -1.07
C GLU A 309 3.14 -3.71 -0.42
N CYS A 310 3.92 -2.93 0.31
CA CYS A 310 3.54 -1.57 0.67
C CYS A 310 3.75 -0.68 -0.56
N PRO A 311 2.74 0.13 -0.94
CA PRO A 311 2.85 1.06 -2.06
C PRO A 311 3.89 2.16 -1.82
#